data_0d6e172efc9edefb7f354c9b75bd7850
#
_entry.id   0d6e172efc9edefb7f354c9b75bd7850
#
_cell.length_a   1.000
_cell.length_b   1.000
_cell.length_c   1.000
_cell.angle_alpha   90.00
_cell.angle_beta   90.00
_cell.angle_gamma   90.00
#
_symmetry.space_group_name_H-M   'P 1'
#
loop_
_entity.id
_entity.type
_entity.pdbx_description
1 polymer ?
#
loop_
_entity_poly.entity_id
_entity_poly.type
_entity_poly.pdbx_seq_one_letter_code
_entity_poly.pdbx_strand_id
1 'polypeptide(L)' 'MQLSKVSVGSKVLITDLSSTNTLIQKRLMDFGIDEGSEICLLQKLPFQGPCMIECAGQCISLRQKEACQIGVKQL' A
#
# COMPACT_ATOMS: atom_id res chain seq x y z
N MET A 1 -8.37 -7.55 4.30
CA MET A 1 -8.12 -7.49 2.83
C MET A 1 -6.69 -7.07 2.59
N GLN A 2 -6.08 -7.55 1.54
CA GLN A 2 -4.72 -7.17 1.16
C GLN A 2 -4.78 -6.03 0.15
N LEU A 3 -3.78 -5.15 0.18
CA LEU A 3 -3.70 -4.04 -0.76
C LEU A 3 -3.70 -4.49 -2.22
N SER A 4 -3.10 -5.64 -2.50
CA SER A 4 -3.07 -6.20 -3.85
C SER A 4 -4.44 -6.55 -4.41
N LYS A 5 -5.45 -6.66 -3.55
CA LYS A 5 -6.83 -7.01 -3.95
C LYS A 5 -7.71 -5.78 -4.15
N VAL A 6 -7.20 -4.59 -3.89
CA VAL A 6 -7.97 -3.36 -3.97
C VAL A 6 -8.06 -2.90 -5.42
N SER A 7 -9.20 -2.32 -5.80
CA SER A 7 -9.38 -1.76 -7.14
C SER A 7 -8.69 -0.41 -7.27
N VAL A 8 -8.19 -0.11 -8.48
CA VAL A 8 -7.59 1.18 -8.78
C VAL A 8 -8.61 2.29 -8.53
N GLY A 9 -8.16 3.36 -7.92
CA GLY A 9 -8.99 4.51 -7.55
C GLY A 9 -9.62 4.41 -6.17
N SER A 10 -9.48 3.27 -5.49
CA SER A 10 -10.07 3.09 -4.16
C SER A 10 -9.21 3.74 -3.08
N LYS A 11 -9.89 4.29 -2.08
CA LYS A 11 -9.24 4.75 -0.85
C LYS A 11 -9.39 3.69 0.22
N VAL A 12 -8.31 3.38 0.89
CA VAL A 12 -8.29 2.34 1.92
C VAL A 12 -7.51 2.82 3.13
N LEU A 13 -7.77 2.19 4.26
CA LEU A 13 -7.06 2.41 5.51
C LEU A 13 -6.10 1.26 5.72
N ILE A 14 -4.84 1.56 6.04
CA ILE A 14 -3.89 0.52 6.40
C ILE A 14 -4.23 0.00 7.79
N THR A 15 -4.47 -1.30 7.90
CA THR A 15 -4.84 -1.93 9.17
C THR A 15 -3.75 -2.80 9.75
N ASP A 16 -2.87 -3.35 8.92
CA ASP A 16 -1.88 -4.32 9.39
C ASP A 16 -0.64 -4.31 8.50
N LEU A 17 0.50 -4.03 9.08
CA LEU A 17 1.81 -4.09 8.44
C LEU A 17 2.68 -5.21 8.98
N SER A 18 2.14 -6.05 9.87
CA SER A 18 2.94 -7.07 10.55
C SER A 18 3.48 -8.14 9.62
N SER A 19 2.85 -8.36 8.48
CA SER A 19 3.30 -9.35 7.49
C SER A 19 4.37 -8.81 6.55
N THR A 20 4.62 -7.51 6.56
CA THR A 20 5.66 -6.92 5.71
C THR A 20 7.02 -7.10 6.37
N ASN A 21 8.08 -7.12 5.54
CA ASN A 21 9.41 -7.20 6.12
C ASN A 21 9.83 -5.85 6.71
N THR A 22 10.87 -5.88 7.53
CA THR A 22 11.33 -4.69 8.25
C THR A 22 11.74 -3.57 7.33
N LEU A 23 12.35 -3.87 6.18
CA LEU A 23 12.79 -2.84 5.23
C LEU A 23 11.60 -2.10 4.64
N ILE A 24 10.52 -2.82 4.31
CA ILE A 24 9.32 -2.19 3.76
C ILE A 24 8.63 -1.35 4.82
N GLN A 25 8.53 -1.85 6.04
CA GLN A 25 7.94 -1.08 7.14
C GLN A 25 8.69 0.22 7.36
N LYS A 26 10.01 0.15 7.39
CA LYS A 26 10.85 1.33 7.59
C LYS A 26 10.68 2.32 6.44
N ARG A 27 10.65 1.83 5.20
CA ARG A 27 10.46 2.67 4.03
C ARG A 27 9.13 3.41 4.08
N LEU A 28 8.06 2.71 4.46
CA LEU A 28 6.75 3.34 4.59
C LEU A 28 6.75 4.39 5.70
N MET A 29 7.38 4.08 6.83
CA MET A 29 7.48 5.04 7.93
C MET A 29 8.26 6.28 7.55
N ASP A 30 9.29 6.14 6.71
CA ASP A 30 10.05 7.29 6.22
C ASP A 30 9.17 8.25 5.41
N PHE A 31 8.09 7.75 4.83
CA PHE A 31 7.11 8.55 4.12
C PHE A 31 5.92 8.95 5.01
N GLY A 32 5.99 8.63 6.29
CA GLY A 32 4.91 8.94 7.21
C GLY A 32 3.71 8.00 7.12
N ILE A 33 3.90 6.82 6.53
CA ILE A 33 2.83 5.85 6.35
C ILE A 33 2.95 4.75 7.39
N ASP A 34 1.87 4.51 8.13
CA ASP A 34 1.82 3.49 9.17
C ASP A 34 0.39 2.93 9.25
N GLU A 35 0.17 2.01 10.16
CA GLU A 35 -1.17 1.54 10.45
C GLU A 35 -2.04 2.72 10.85
N GLY A 36 -3.24 2.78 10.28
CA GLY A 36 -4.13 3.92 10.45
C GLY A 36 -4.03 4.97 9.36
N SER A 37 -3.05 4.87 8.45
CA SER A 37 -2.92 5.83 7.34
C SER A 37 -3.94 5.53 6.25
N GLU A 38 -4.50 6.59 5.68
CA GLU A 38 -5.35 6.47 4.48
C GLU A 38 -4.48 6.56 3.24
N ILE A 39 -4.68 5.63 2.32
CA ILE A 39 -3.96 5.63 1.05
C ILE A 39 -4.95 5.42 -0.09
N CYS A 40 -4.57 5.89 -1.27
CA CYS A 40 -5.33 5.69 -2.49
C CYS A 40 -4.50 4.86 -3.46
N LEU A 41 -5.09 3.83 -4.04
CA LEU A 41 -4.42 3.04 -5.07
C LEU A 41 -4.60 3.75 -6.40
N LEU A 42 -3.52 4.29 -6.95
CA LEU A 42 -3.55 5.06 -8.18
C LEU A 42 -3.47 4.19 -9.43
N GLN A 43 -2.65 3.14 -9.38
CA GLN A 43 -2.34 2.36 -10.57
C GLN A 43 -1.83 0.97 -10.20
N LYS A 44 -2.22 -0.02 -11.00
CA LYS A 44 -1.63 -1.36 -10.97
C LYS A 44 -1.12 -1.66 -12.37
N LEU A 45 0.17 -1.98 -12.48
CA LEU A 45 0.71 -2.39 -13.77
C LEU A 45 0.44 -3.88 -14.01
N PRO A 46 0.28 -4.29 -15.28
CA PRO A 46 -0.04 -5.67 -15.61
C PRO A 46 1.13 -6.62 -15.36
N PHE A 47 0.86 -7.91 -15.43
CA PHE A 47 1.87 -8.97 -15.30
C PHE A 47 2.61 -8.94 -13.98
N GLN A 48 1.86 -8.70 -12.89
CA GLN A 48 2.42 -8.60 -11.54
C GLN A 48 3.42 -7.45 -11.38
N GLY A 49 3.28 -6.41 -12.21
CA GLY A 49 4.10 -5.22 -12.09
C GLY A 49 3.80 -4.44 -10.83
N PRO A 50 4.55 -3.37 -10.57
CA PRO A 50 4.37 -2.58 -9.37
C PRO A 50 3.02 -1.86 -9.36
N CYS A 51 2.56 -1.54 -8.16
CA CYS A 51 1.42 -0.67 -7.98
C CYS A 51 1.87 0.66 -7.39
N MET A 52 1.12 1.71 -7.69
CA MET A 52 1.39 3.04 -7.18
C MET A 52 0.29 3.45 -6.22
N ILE A 53 0.70 3.94 -5.07
CA ILE A 53 -0.23 4.46 -4.07
C ILE A 53 0.09 5.92 -3.80
N GLU A 54 -0.92 6.64 -3.32
CA GLU A 54 -0.77 8.02 -2.88
C GLU A 54 -1.14 8.12 -1.41
N CYS A 55 -0.32 8.84 -0.65
CA CYS A 55 -0.61 9.16 0.74
C CYS A 55 -0.14 10.59 1.02
N ALA A 56 -1.07 11.45 1.45
CA ALA A 56 -0.77 12.83 1.84
C ALA A 56 0.01 13.60 0.76
N GLY A 57 -0.36 13.39 -0.51
CA GLY A 57 0.27 14.09 -1.62
C GLY A 57 1.55 13.45 -2.14
N GLN A 58 1.98 12.34 -1.56
CA GLN A 58 3.16 11.62 -1.99
C GLN A 58 2.76 10.37 -2.75
N CYS A 59 3.47 10.09 -3.85
CA CYS A 59 3.26 8.87 -4.64
C CYS A 59 4.38 7.89 -4.37
N ILE A 60 4.02 6.65 -4.08
CA ILE A 60 4.97 5.60 -3.73
C ILE A 60 4.69 4.39 -4.60
N SER A 61 5.76 3.81 -5.15
CA SER A 61 5.65 2.57 -5.92
C SER A 61 5.96 1.38 -5.02
N LEU A 62 5.10 0.37 -5.06
CA LEU A 62 5.28 -0.87 -4.31
C LEU A 62 5.26 -2.05 -5.27
N ARG A 63 6.09 -3.04 -4.99
CA ARG A 63 6.04 -4.28 -5.74
C ARG A 63 4.78 -5.04 -5.38
N GLN A 64 4.27 -5.84 -6.32
CA GLN A 64 3.10 -6.68 -6.10
C GLN A 64 3.27 -7.54 -4.84
N LYS A 65 4.45 -8.11 -4.66
CA LYS A 65 4.78 -8.95 -3.53
C LYS A 65 4.65 -8.18 -2.21
N GLU A 66 5.03 -6.90 -2.21
CA GLU A 66 4.93 -6.05 -1.03
C GLU A 66 3.49 -5.69 -0.74
N ALA A 67 2.72 -5.37 -1.79
CA ALA A 67 1.31 -5.04 -1.64
C ALA A 67 0.50 -6.22 -1.09
N CYS A 68 0.90 -7.45 -1.41
CA CYS A 68 0.24 -8.64 -0.88
C CYS A 68 0.38 -8.79 0.62
N GLN A 69 1.35 -8.12 1.23
CA GLN A 69 1.65 -8.23 2.65
C GLN A 69 1.05 -7.10 3.48
N ILE A 70 0.43 -6.12 2.83
CA ILE A 70 -0.16 -4.97 3.51
C ILE A 70 -1.65 -5.22 3.69
N GLY A 71 -2.10 -5.27 4.94
CA GLY A 71 -3.52 -5.40 5.25
C GLY A 71 -4.20 -4.05 5.22
N VAL A 72 -5.37 -3.99 4.58
CA VAL A 72 -6.13 -2.76 4.44
C VAL A 72 -7.62 -3.01 4.65
N LYS A 73 -8.32 -1.92 4.89
CA LYS A 73 -9.77 -1.90 5.02
C LYS A 73 -10.32 -0.87 4.06
N GLN A 74 -11.36 -1.23 3.33
CA GLN A 74 -12.00 -0.30 2.40
C GLN A 74 -12.73 0.80 3.17
N LEU A 75 -12.57 2.03 2.73
CA LEU A 75 -13.25 3.17 3.32
C LEU A 75 -14.61 3.44 2.68
#